data_687277793ad77cf23ba2b654a0a02b07
#
_entry.id   687277793ad77cf23ba2b654a0a02b07
#
_cell.length_a   1.000
_cell.length_b   1.000
_cell.length_c   1.000
_cell.angle_alpha   90.00
_cell.angle_beta   90.00
_cell.angle_gamma   90.00
#
_symmetry.space_group_name_H-M   'P 1'
#
loop_
_entity.id
_entity.type
_entity.pdbx_description
1 polymer ?
#
loop_
_entity_poly.entity_id
_entity_poly.type
_entity_poly.pdbx_seq_one_letter_code
_entity_poly.pdbx_strand_id
1 'polypeptide(L)'
;MTFGPPTRALKSRPMTFAFDIPTNKTSKFWDELENGKVYGTRCKKCGHKYFPPAADCSECLTSDMEWIDLTGEEGEIETFTHVIVRPPSFAEQETYTVAVARLKQGVKVLAWLSGVKLGQAKVGMKVKLAGKPSSEGSSYELVPIQ
;
A
#
# COMPACT_ATOMS: atom_id res chain seq x y z
N MET A 1 16.26 -31.96 39.37
CA MET A 1 15.25 -31.44 38.43
C MET A 1 14.88 -30.03 38.86
N THR A 2 15.39 -29.05 38.17
CA THR A 2 14.97 -27.68 38.35
C THR A 2 13.76 -27.41 37.45
N PHE A 3 12.60 -27.33 38.06
CA PHE A 3 11.43 -26.80 37.36
C PHE A 3 11.61 -25.31 37.24
N GLY A 4 11.89 -24.84 36.01
CA GLY A 4 11.79 -23.42 35.71
C GLY A 4 10.39 -22.91 36.06
N PRO A 5 10.23 -21.62 36.39
CA PRO A 5 8.92 -21.05 36.63
C PRO A 5 8.02 -21.32 35.43
N PRO A 6 6.72 -21.62 35.64
CA PRO A 6 5.82 -21.90 34.54
C PRO A 6 5.82 -20.71 33.58
N THR A 7 6.27 -20.95 32.38
CA THR A 7 6.24 -19.96 31.29
C THR A 7 4.78 -19.61 31.03
N ARG A 8 4.39 -18.43 31.44
CA ARG A 8 3.05 -17.90 31.16
C ARG A 8 3.02 -17.56 29.67
N ALA A 9 2.44 -18.44 28.87
CA ALA A 9 2.22 -18.16 27.47
C ALA A 9 1.25 -16.98 27.35
N LEU A 10 1.77 -15.82 26.94
CA LEU A 10 0.92 -14.69 26.55
C LEU A 10 0.34 -15.02 25.19
N LYS A 11 -0.92 -15.41 25.16
CA LYS A 11 -1.67 -15.53 23.92
C LYS A 11 -2.01 -14.12 23.45
N SER A 12 -1.34 -13.66 22.41
CA SER A 12 -1.77 -12.45 21.70
C SER A 12 -3.10 -12.76 21.00
N ARG A 13 -4.09 -11.89 21.21
CA ARG A 13 -5.33 -11.95 20.44
C ARG A 13 -5.17 -11.05 19.21
N PRO A 14 -5.59 -11.52 18.03
CA PRO A 14 -5.68 -10.62 16.89
C PRO A 14 -6.68 -9.51 17.25
N MET A 15 -6.27 -8.26 17.12
CA MET A 15 -7.15 -7.12 17.30
C MET A 15 -7.54 -6.62 15.91
N THR A 16 -8.84 -6.65 15.64
CA THR A 16 -9.40 -6.05 14.43
C THR A 16 -9.98 -4.69 14.79
N PHE A 17 -9.50 -3.65 14.11
CA PHE A 17 -10.03 -2.30 14.26
C PHE A 17 -10.83 -1.97 13.01
N ALA A 18 -12.06 -1.52 13.19
CA ALA A 18 -12.84 -0.90 12.14
C ALA A 18 -12.84 0.61 12.39
N PHE A 19 -12.44 1.38 11.40
CA PHE A 19 -12.44 2.83 11.45
C PHE A 19 -13.42 3.37 10.43
N ASP A 20 -14.33 4.22 10.88
CA ASP A 20 -15.03 5.13 9.98
C ASP A 20 -14.09 6.28 9.62
N ILE A 21 -13.79 6.44 8.34
CA ILE A 21 -13.01 7.56 7.86
C ILE A 21 -13.98 8.68 7.48
N PRO A 22 -14.18 9.69 8.33
CA PRO A 22 -15.20 10.72 8.10
C PRO A 22 -14.74 11.79 7.11
N THR A 23 -14.17 11.38 5.97
CA THR A 23 -13.64 12.31 4.98
C THR A 23 -14.34 12.14 3.65
N ASN A 24 -15.38 12.95 3.44
CA ASN A 24 -16.10 13.00 2.17
C ASN A 24 -15.20 13.34 0.97
N LYS A 25 -14.07 14.01 1.20
CA LYS A 25 -13.16 14.45 0.15
C LYS A 25 -12.30 13.32 -0.44
N THR A 26 -12.01 12.28 0.33
CA THR A 26 -11.13 11.16 -0.09
C THR A 26 -11.83 9.80 -0.10
N SER A 27 -13.11 9.75 0.20
CA SER A 27 -13.90 8.50 0.23
C SER A 27 -13.86 7.76 -1.10
N LYS A 28 -13.85 8.46 -2.22
CA LYS A 28 -13.76 7.88 -3.56
C LYS A 28 -12.57 6.92 -3.72
N PHE A 29 -11.45 7.18 -3.07
CA PHE A 29 -10.29 6.28 -3.12
C PHE A 29 -10.64 4.88 -2.61
N TRP A 30 -11.33 4.80 -1.48
CA TRP A 30 -11.72 3.55 -0.85
C TRP A 30 -12.83 2.85 -1.63
N ASP A 31 -13.83 3.61 -2.08
CA ASP A 31 -14.95 3.08 -2.87
C ASP A 31 -14.47 2.48 -4.19
N GLU A 32 -13.56 3.16 -4.89
CA GLU A 32 -13.01 2.68 -6.15
C GLU A 32 -12.00 1.54 -5.96
N LEU A 33 -11.34 1.48 -4.82
CA LEU A 33 -10.44 0.38 -4.50
C LEU A 33 -11.20 -0.95 -4.38
N GLU A 34 -12.44 -0.92 -3.92
CA GLU A 34 -13.34 -2.08 -3.92
C GLU A 34 -13.66 -2.57 -5.33
N ASN A 35 -13.58 -1.70 -6.32
CA ASN A 35 -13.74 -2.01 -7.74
C ASN A 35 -12.42 -2.38 -8.44
N GLY A 36 -11.34 -2.50 -7.67
CA GLY A 36 -10.00 -2.79 -8.20
C GLY A 36 -9.30 -1.61 -8.85
N LYS A 37 -9.81 -0.39 -8.68
CA LYS A 37 -9.22 0.83 -9.23
C LYS A 37 -8.44 1.58 -8.17
N VAL A 38 -7.30 2.13 -8.57
CA VAL A 38 -6.40 2.89 -7.70
C VAL A 38 -6.30 4.32 -8.20
N TYR A 39 -6.74 5.25 -7.38
CA TYR A 39 -6.73 6.68 -7.71
C TYR A 39 -5.75 7.45 -6.84
N GLY A 40 -5.14 8.46 -7.42
CA GLY A 40 -4.44 9.53 -6.73
C GLY A 40 -5.14 10.86 -6.98
N THR A 41 -4.54 11.95 -6.54
CA THR A 41 -5.04 13.30 -6.79
C THR A 41 -3.95 14.19 -7.40
N ARG A 42 -4.36 15.21 -8.11
CA ARG A 42 -3.49 16.23 -8.69
C ARG A 42 -4.04 17.62 -8.38
N CYS A 43 -3.18 18.54 -8.00
CA CYS A 43 -3.54 19.93 -7.84
C CYS A 43 -3.81 20.57 -9.21
N LYS A 44 -4.97 21.15 -9.41
CA LYS A 44 -5.32 21.86 -10.65
C LYS A 44 -4.52 23.13 -10.83
N LYS A 45 -4.05 23.73 -9.74
CA LYS A 45 -3.30 24.98 -9.78
C LYS A 45 -1.82 24.82 -10.13
N CYS A 46 -1.11 23.92 -9.43
CA CYS A 46 0.34 23.72 -9.63
C CYS A 46 0.70 22.38 -10.29
N GLY A 47 -0.25 21.48 -10.46
CA GLY A 47 -0.03 20.18 -11.08
C GLY A 47 0.63 19.13 -10.20
N HIS A 48 0.91 19.43 -8.93
CA HIS A 48 1.52 18.46 -8.02
C HIS A 48 0.59 17.26 -7.81
N LYS A 49 1.16 16.06 -7.88
CA LYS A 49 0.42 14.79 -7.78
C LYS A 49 0.67 14.14 -6.44
N TYR A 50 -0.36 13.50 -5.91
CA TYR A 50 -0.35 12.85 -4.60
C TYR A 50 -0.80 11.41 -4.69
N PHE A 51 -0.06 10.55 -4.02
CA PHE A 51 -0.46 9.20 -3.71
C PHE A 51 0.11 8.78 -2.33
N PRO A 52 -0.70 8.33 -1.38
CA PRO A 52 -2.18 8.28 -1.41
C PRO A 52 -2.82 9.64 -1.70
N PRO A 53 -4.11 9.66 -2.13
CA PRO A 53 -4.76 10.91 -2.51
C PRO A 53 -4.83 11.92 -1.36
N ALA A 54 -4.46 13.15 -1.64
CA ALA A 54 -4.60 14.28 -0.72
C ALA A 54 -5.83 15.12 -1.09
N ALA A 55 -6.53 15.61 -0.08
CA ALA A 55 -7.69 16.49 -0.26
C ALA A 55 -7.28 17.92 -0.60
N ASP A 56 -6.11 18.33 -0.13
CA ASP A 56 -5.58 19.69 -0.26
C ASP A 56 -4.13 19.62 -0.74
N CYS A 57 -3.71 20.62 -1.50
CA CYS A 57 -2.33 20.72 -1.98
C CYS A 57 -1.42 21.33 -0.90
N SER A 58 -0.32 20.66 -0.59
CA SER A 58 0.67 21.16 0.37
C SER A 58 1.49 22.34 -0.18
N GLU A 59 1.63 22.45 -1.49
CA GLU A 59 2.41 23.51 -2.14
C GLU A 59 1.62 24.81 -2.32
N CYS A 60 0.38 24.69 -2.79
CA CYS A 60 -0.49 25.85 -3.09
C CYS A 60 -1.48 26.17 -1.98
N LEU A 61 -1.65 25.30 -0.99
CA LEU A 61 -2.67 25.41 0.07
C LEU A 61 -4.10 25.54 -0.46
N THR A 62 -4.37 24.98 -1.65
CA THR A 62 -5.69 24.98 -2.28
C THR A 62 -6.38 23.63 -2.11
N SER A 63 -7.71 23.64 -2.05
CA SER A 63 -8.55 22.43 -2.08
C SER A 63 -9.00 22.06 -3.51
N ASP A 64 -8.53 22.77 -4.53
CA ASP A 64 -8.90 22.52 -5.92
C ASP A 64 -8.07 21.37 -6.52
N MET A 65 -8.51 20.16 -6.17
CA MET A 65 -7.86 18.91 -6.54
C MET A 65 -8.70 18.15 -7.56
N GLU A 66 -8.04 17.41 -8.44
CA GLU A 66 -8.71 16.48 -9.35
C GLU A 66 -8.22 15.06 -9.12
N TRP A 67 -9.08 14.09 -9.40
CA TRP A 67 -8.74 12.68 -9.33
C TRP A 67 -7.99 12.24 -10.58
N ILE A 68 -6.95 11.44 -10.38
CA ILE A 68 -6.19 10.81 -11.47
C ILE A 68 -6.24 9.29 -11.30
N ASP A 69 -6.50 8.58 -12.39
CA ASP A 69 -6.51 7.13 -12.41
C ASP A 69 -5.08 6.60 -12.55
N LEU A 70 -4.63 5.86 -11.55
CA LEU A 70 -3.31 5.23 -11.51
C LEU A 70 -3.39 3.71 -11.69
N THR A 71 -4.57 3.18 -11.95
CA THR A 71 -4.79 1.73 -12.12
C THR A 71 -3.96 1.20 -13.30
N GLY A 72 -3.14 0.19 -13.03
CA GLY A 72 -2.27 -0.39 -14.05
C GLY A 72 -1.11 0.49 -14.49
N GLU A 73 -0.90 1.63 -13.85
CA GLU A 73 0.23 2.50 -14.14
C GLU A 73 1.55 1.76 -13.90
N GLU A 74 2.44 1.84 -14.89
CA GLU A 74 3.75 1.22 -14.83
C GLU A 74 4.77 2.09 -14.09
N GLY A 75 5.74 1.44 -13.48
CA GLY A 75 6.84 2.11 -12.80
C GLY A 75 8.04 1.21 -12.58
N GLU A 76 8.98 1.71 -11.82
CA GLU A 76 10.20 1.00 -11.46
C GLU A 76 10.39 0.97 -9.94
N ILE A 77 10.89 -0.14 -9.43
CA ILE A 77 11.27 -0.28 -8.02
C ILE A 77 12.48 0.61 -7.72
N GLU A 78 12.32 1.54 -6.79
CA GLU A 78 13.43 2.36 -6.28
C GLU A 78 14.13 1.69 -5.10
N THR A 79 13.35 1.08 -4.21
CA THR A 79 13.85 0.37 -3.03
C THR A 79 12.85 -0.69 -2.61
N PHE A 80 13.33 -1.67 -1.87
CA PHE A 80 12.50 -2.73 -1.32
C PHE A 80 13.11 -3.29 -0.05
N THR A 81 12.28 -3.98 0.74
CA THR A 81 12.71 -4.80 1.86
C THR A 81 11.90 -6.08 1.91
N HIS A 82 12.56 -7.16 2.30
CA HIS A 82 11.91 -8.45 2.50
C HIS A 82 11.66 -8.68 3.98
N VAL A 83 10.40 -8.85 4.37
CA VAL A 83 9.99 -9.01 5.76
C VAL A 83 9.90 -10.49 6.10
N ILE A 84 10.86 -10.97 6.88
CA ILE A 84 10.97 -12.37 7.33
C ILE A 84 10.37 -12.51 8.72
N VAL A 85 10.77 -11.61 9.64
CA VAL A 85 10.23 -11.58 11.01
C VAL A 85 8.96 -10.74 10.98
N ARG A 86 7.84 -11.40 11.26
CA ARG A 86 6.49 -10.83 11.16
C ARG A 86 5.90 -10.59 12.53
N PRO A 87 5.09 -9.55 12.71
CA PRO A 87 4.31 -9.39 13.94
C PRO A 87 3.32 -10.56 14.11
N PRO A 88 2.86 -10.84 15.33
CA PRO A 88 1.95 -11.96 15.60
C PRO A 88 0.66 -11.95 14.76
N SER A 89 0.17 -10.76 14.39
CA SER A 89 -1.00 -10.60 13.52
C SER A 89 -0.80 -11.13 12.09
N PHE A 90 0.45 -11.27 11.65
CA PHE A 90 0.82 -11.80 10.34
C PHE A 90 1.54 -13.15 10.42
N ALA A 91 1.52 -13.80 11.59
CA ALA A 91 2.29 -15.04 11.81
C ALA A 91 1.88 -16.19 10.88
N GLU A 92 0.63 -16.25 10.48
CA GLU A 92 0.09 -17.27 9.59
C GLU A 92 0.32 -16.96 8.09
N GLN A 93 0.76 -15.76 7.78
CA GLN A 93 1.05 -15.38 6.39
C GLN A 93 2.49 -15.76 6.02
N GLU A 94 2.74 -15.93 4.74
CA GLU A 94 4.10 -16.10 4.23
C GLU A 94 4.92 -14.81 4.38
N THR A 95 6.24 -14.94 4.26
CA THR A 95 7.13 -13.78 4.18
C THR A 95 6.76 -12.92 2.96
N TYR A 96 6.87 -11.63 3.08
CA TYR A 96 6.45 -10.70 2.04
C TYR A 96 7.50 -9.63 1.76
N THR A 97 7.42 -9.04 0.59
CA THR A 97 8.28 -7.95 0.17
C THR A 97 7.47 -6.65 0.12
N VAL A 98 8.00 -5.61 0.71
CA VAL A 98 7.47 -4.24 0.62
C VAL A 98 8.41 -3.43 -0.26
N ALA A 99 7.87 -2.69 -1.20
CA ALA A 99 8.65 -1.93 -2.16
C ALA A 99 8.12 -0.51 -2.35
N VAL A 100 9.02 0.39 -2.70
CA VAL A 100 8.67 1.72 -3.21
C VAL A 100 8.94 1.73 -4.69
N ALA A 101 7.92 2.03 -5.48
CA ALA A 101 8.02 2.19 -6.91
C ALA A 101 7.75 3.65 -7.31
N ARG A 102 8.50 4.13 -8.29
CA ARG A 102 8.20 5.39 -8.97
C ARG A 102 7.40 5.08 -10.22
N LEU A 103 6.18 5.55 -10.28
CA LEU A 103 5.32 5.41 -11.45
C LEU A 103 5.72 6.39 -12.55
N LYS A 104 5.35 6.10 -13.81
CA LYS A 104 5.65 6.94 -14.97
C LYS A 104 5.16 8.38 -14.81
N GLN A 105 4.03 8.58 -14.13
CA GLN A 105 3.51 9.91 -13.84
C GLN A 105 4.27 10.66 -12.72
N GLY A 106 5.33 10.08 -12.16
CA GLY A 106 6.19 10.72 -11.17
C GLY A 106 5.77 10.52 -9.71
N VAL A 107 4.66 9.85 -9.46
CA VAL A 107 4.20 9.52 -8.10
C VAL A 107 4.97 8.31 -7.57
N LYS A 108 5.28 8.32 -6.28
CA LYS A 108 5.86 7.16 -5.60
C LYS A 108 4.79 6.40 -4.84
N VAL A 109 4.86 5.08 -4.89
CA VAL A 109 3.92 4.17 -4.24
C VAL A 109 4.69 3.22 -3.34
N LEU A 110 4.33 3.18 -2.06
CA LEU A 110 4.76 2.15 -1.11
C LEU A 110 3.68 1.08 -1.04
N ALA A 111 4.00 -0.13 -1.43
CA ALA A 111 3.05 -1.25 -1.40
C ALA A 111 3.76 -2.60 -1.31
N TRP A 112 2.99 -3.65 -1.07
CA TRP A 112 3.50 -5.00 -1.20
C TRP A 112 3.84 -5.30 -2.66
N LEU A 113 4.98 -5.96 -2.86
CA LEU A 113 5.38 -6.49 -4.15
C LEU A 113 4.95 -7.94 -4.23
N SER A 114 3.83 -8.18 -4.91
CA SER A 114 3.23 -9.51 -5.05
C SER A 114 3.88 -10.31 -6.19
N GLY A 115 3.84 -11.64 -6.06
CA GLY A 115 4.35 -12.54 -7.11
C GLY A 115 5.87 -12.61 -7.23
N VAL A 116 6.62 -12.13 -6.25
CA VAL A 116 8.08 -12.14 -6.22
C VAL A 116 8.56 -12.94 -5.01
N LYS A 117 9.41 -13.91 -5.25
CA LYS A 117 10.04 -14.71 -4.21
C LYS A 117 11.26 -14.00 -3.61
N LEU A 118 11.66 -14.45 -2.41
CA LEU A 118 12.90 -14.00 -1.79
C LEU A 118 14.08 -14.09 -2.77
N GLY A 119 14.82 -13.00 -2.90
CA GLY A 119 15.98 -12.91 -3.79
C GLY A 119 15.67 -12.56 -5.25
N GLN A 120 14.40 -12.48 -5.63
CA GLN A 120 14.01 -12.09 -7.00
C GLN A 120 13.77 -10.59 -7.15
N ALA A 121 13.46 -9.89 -6.05
CA ALA A 121 13.25 -8.44 -6.09
C ALA A 121 14.56 -7.70 -6.37
N LYS A 122 14.51 -6.72 -7.26
CA LYS A 122 15.68 -5.91 -7.65
C LYS A 122 15.27 -4.46 -7.84
N VAL A 123 16.16 -3.54 -7.48
CA VAL A 123 16.02 -2.12 -7.86
C VAL A 123 16.02 -2.00 -9.39
N GLY A 124 15.14 -1.18 -9.92
CA GLY A 124 14.94 -1.02 -11.36
C GLY A 124 13.97 -2.03 -11.99
N MET A 125 13.46 -3.00 -11.20
CA MET A 125 12.45 -3.94 -11.68
C MET A 125 11.20 -3.19 -12.14
N LYS A 126 10.68 -3.55 -13.31
CA LYS A 126 9.44 -3.00 -13.85
C LYS A 126 8.23 -3.60 -13.16
N VAL A 127 7.36 -2.75 -12.72
CA VAL A 127 6.13 -3.11 -12.00
C VAL A 127 4.96 -2.27 -12.47
N LYS A 128 3.76 -2.72 -12.14
CA LYS A 128 2.53 -1.95 -12.30
C LYS A 128 1.76 -1.89 -10.99
N LEU A 129 1.01 -0.82 -10.80
CA LEU A 129 0.11 -0.65 -9.67
C LEU A 129 -1.21 -1.36 -9.97
N ALA A 130 -1.64 -2.20 -9.06
CA ALA A 130 -2.89 -2.94 -9.18
C ALA A 130 -3.74 -2.82 -7.91
N GLY A 131 -5.04 -2.69 -8.07
CA GLY A 131 -6.00 -2.82 -6.99
C GLY A 131 -6.26 -4.29 -6.66
N LYS A 132 -6.43 -4.59 -5.39
CA LYS A 132 -6.75 -5.92 -4.88
C LYS A 132 -8.02 -5.86 -4.04
N PRO A 133 -9.18 -6.03 -4.68
CA PRO A 133 -10.45 -6.10 -3.96
C PRO A 133 -10.50 -7.31 -3.01
N SER A 134 -11.05 -7.12 -1.83
CA SER A 134 -11.26 -8.20 -0.86
C SER A 134 -12.45 -7.89 0.02
N SER A 135 -13.17 -8.93 0.43
CA SER A 135 -14.27 -8.82 1.40
C SER A 135 -13.81 -8.43 2.81
N GLU A 136 -12.55 -8.68 3.14
CA GLU A 136 -11.94 -8.34 4.43
C GLU A 136 -11.27 -6.95 4.45
N GLY A 137 -11.26 -6.27 3.33
CA GLY A 137 -10.64 -4.96 3.13
C GLY A 137 -9.84 -4.92 1.85
N SER A 138 -10.20 -4.01 0.97
CA SER A 138 -9.51 -3.83 -0.30
C SER A 138 -8.18 -3.12 -0.11
N SER A 139 -7.20 -3.48 -0.92
CA SER A 139 -5.84 -2.95 -0.88
C SER A 139 -5.30 -2.71 -2.29
N TYR A 140 -4.12 -2.19 -2.37
CA TYR A 140 -3.37 -2.06 -3.63
C TYR A 140 -2.00 -2.70 -3.48
N GLU A 141 -1.44 -3.15 -4.59
CA GLU A 141 -0.17 -3.86 -4.63
C GLU A 141 0.63 -3.49 -5.88
N LEU A 142 1.92 -3.78 -5.83
CA LEU A 142 2.79 -3.72 -6.99
C LEU A 142 2.96 -5.12 -7.57
N VAL A 143 2.81 -5.26 -8.87
CA VAL A 143 2.90 -6.53 -9.58
C VAL A 143 4.01 -6.43 -10.63
N PRO A 144 4.95 -7.39 -10.70
CA PRO A 144 5.98 -7.39 -11.73
C PRO A 144 5.39 -7.44 -13.13
N ILE A 145 6.02 -6.73 -14.05
CA ILE A 145 5.74 -6.80 -15.48
C ILE A 145 6.78 -7.74 -16.08
N GLN A 146 6.29 -8.74 -16.80
CA GLN A 146 7.17 -9.64 -17.56
C GLN A 146 7.49 -9.05 -18.93
#